data_d58e994f667badb044251edfc463dfcf
#
_entry.id   d58e994f667badb044251edfc463dfcf
#
_cell.length_a   1.000
_cell.length_b   1.000
_cell.length_c   1.000
_cell.angle_alpha   90.00
_cell.angle_beta   90.00
_cell.angle_gamma   90.00
#
_symmetry.space_group_name_H-M   'P 1'
#
loop_
_entity.id
_entity.type
_entity.pdbx_description
1 polymer ?
#
loop_
_entity_poly.entity_id
_entity_poly.type
_entity_poly.pdbx_seq_one_letter_code
_entity_poly.pdbx_strand_id
1 'polypeptide(L)'
;MAVMVTLTLKTDPATYQSLHEQMLELARPAGLLFHSSYEVGGQVGIVDYWPSEEAWNAFARGPLAQGMKLAKIEPPDDVKVTPLIYADAR
;
A
#
# COMPACT_ATOMS: atom_id res chain seq x y z
N MET A 1 15.49 -2.80 8.59
CA MET A 1 14.79 -4.08 8.57
C MET A 1 13.56 -3.94 7.68
N ALA A 2 13.41 -4.85 6.74
CA ALA A 2 12.24 -4.83 5.87
C ALA A 2 10.97 -5.15 6.67
N VAL A 3 9.85 -4.61 6.20
CA VAL A 3 8.55 -4.76 6.86
C VAL A 3 7.50 -5.20 5.86
N MET A 4 6.50 -5.91 6.37
CA MET A 4 5.28 -6.22 5.64
C MET A 4 4.20 -5.27 6.12
N VAL A 5 3.53 -4.63 5.18
CA VAL A 5 2.40 -3.74 5.50
C VAL A 5 1.14 -4.34 4.93
N THR A 6 0.14 -4.51 5.78
CA THR A 6 -1.18 -4.99 5.36
C THR A 6 -2.22 -3.95 5.74
N LEU A 7 -3.17 -3.76 4.85
CA LEU A 7 -4.28 -2.83 5.10
C LEU A 7 -5.45 -3.16 4.16
N THR A 8 -6.61 -2.59 4.47
CA THR A 8 -7.78 -2.66 3.59
C THR A 8 -8.12 -1.24 3.16
N LEU A 9 -8.18 -1.02 1.85
CA LEU A 9 -8.65 0.24 1.29
C LEU A 9 -10.17 0.21 1.23
N LYS A 10 -10.80 1.27 1.73
CA LYS A 10 -12.25 1.40 1.78
C LYS A 10 -12.80 1.88 0.44
N THR A 11 -12.56 1.08 -0.59
CA THR A 11 -12.99 1.37 -1.95
C THR A 11 -13.24 0.07 -2.68
N ASP A 12 -13.95 0.13 -3.81
CA ASP A 12 -14.19 -1.05 -4.63
C ASP A 12 -13.01 -1.32 -5.56
N PRO A 13 -12.90 -2.58 -6.09
CA PRO A 13 -11.79 -2.93 -6.97
C PRO A 13 -11.69 -2.08 -8.23
N ALA A 14 -12.81 -1.65 -8.80
CA ALA A 14 -12.80 -0.86 -10.03
C ALA A 14 -12.19 0.53 -9.81
N THR A 15 -12.56 1.18 -8.70
CA THR A 15 -11.98 2.47 -8.32
C THR A 15 -10.50 2.32 -8.03
N TYR A 16 -10.12 1.26 -7.33
CA TYR A 16 -8.72 0.98 -7.04
C TYR A 16 -7.89 0.81 -8.32
N GLN A 17 -8.40 0.04 -9.29
CA GLN A 17 -7.69 -0.20 -10.54
C GLN A 17 -7.39 1.09 -11.30
N SER A 18 -8.28 2.08 -11.20
CA SER A 18 -8.07 3.36 -11.87
C SER A 18 -6.90 4.17 -11.28
N LEU A 19 -6.46 3.84 -10.04
CA LEU A 19 -5.40 4.54 -9.34
C LEU A 19 -4.12 3.72 -9.26
N HIS A 20 -4.22 2.43 -9.44
CA HIS A 20 -3.17 1.47 -9.11
C HIS A 20 -1.84 1.77 -9.80
N GLU A 21 -1.86 1.99 -11.13
CA GLU A 21 -0.62 2.24 -11.87
C GLU A 21 0.07 3.51 -11.42
N GLN A 22 -0.70 4.58 -11.16
CA GLN A 22 -0.13 5.83 -10.69
C GLN A 22 0.52 5.68 -9.33
N MET A 23 -0.11 4.92 -8.44
CA MET A 23 0.46 4.69 -7.11
C MET A 23 1.73 3.85 -7.19
N LEU A 24 1.79 2.84 -8.07
CA LEU A 24 3.00 2.04 -8.25
C LEU A 24 4.15 2.88 -8.81
N GLU A 25 3.87 3.79 -9.73
CA GLU A 25 4.91 4.66 -10.28
C GLU A 25 5.55 5.53 -9.20
N LEU A 26 4.79 5.90 -8.17
CA LEU A 26 5.30 6.66 -7.04
C LEU A 26 5.95 5.78 -5.98
N ALA A 27 5.41 4.57 -5.78
CA ALA A 27 5.87 3.67 -4.73
C ALA A 27 7.21 3.01 -5.06
N ARG A 28 7.44 2.63 -6.32
CA ARG A 28 8.67 1.95 -6.72
C ARG A 28 9.92 2.78 -6.43
N PRO A 29 10.02 4.05 -6.86
CA PRO A 29 11.20 4.85 -6.50
C PRO A 29 11.28 5.18 -5.02
N ALA A 30 10.16 5.09 -4.28
CA ALA A 30 10.17 5.29 -2.83
C ALA A 30 10.68 4.06 -2.07
N GLY A 31 10.89 2.93 -2.75
CA GLY A 31 11.51 1.76 -2.16
C GLY A 31 10.65 0.51 -2.09
N LEU A 32 9.44 0.54 -2.63
CA LEU A 32 8.55 -0.62 -2.62
C LEU A 32 9.27 -1.87 -3.16
N LEU A 33 9.28 -2.94 -2.39
CA LEU A 33 9.93 -4.20 -2.75
C LEU A 33 8.96 -5.19 -3.38
N PHE A 34 7.71 -5.21 -2.92
CA PHE A 34 6.70 -6.15 -3.36
C PHE A 34 5.34 -5.54 -3.09
N HIS A 35 4.40 -5.78 -4.00
CA HIS A 35 3.03 -5.29 -3.87
C HIS A 35 2.08 -6.35 -4.39
N SER A 36 1.00 -6.59 -3.64
CA SER A 36 -0.12 -7.37 -4.12
C SER A 36 -1.42 -6.75 -3.61
N SER A 37 -2.48 -6.96 -4.36
CA SER A 37 -3.81 -6.51 -3.97
C SER A 37 -4.81 -7.62 -4.28
N TYR A 38 -5.87 -7.68 -3.49
CA TYR A 38 -6.89 -8.71 -3.63
C TYR A 38 -8.24 -8.16 -3.19
N GLU A 39 -9.30 -8.81 -3.63
CA GLU A 39 -10.64 -8.42 -3.21
C GLU A 39 -10.98 -9.08 -1.87
N VAL A 40 -11.56 -8.30 -0.96
CA VAL A 40 -12.04 -8.80 0.33
C VAL A 40 -13.30 -8.04 0.70
N GLY A 41 -14.44 -8.73 0.76
CA GLY A 41 -15.71 -8.12 1.16
C GLY A 41 -16.13 -6.93 0.32
N GLY A 42 -15.84 -6.94 -0.98
CA GLY A 42 -16.15 -5.83 -1.88
C GLY A 42 -15.17 -4.67 -1.81
N GLN A 43 -14.15 -4.79 -0.98
CA GLN A 43 -13.09 -3.79 -0.83
C GLN A 43 -11.77 -4.37 -1.33
N VAL A 44 -10.67 -3.65 -1.11
CA VAL A 44 -9.35 -4.04 -1.62
C VAL A 44 -8.38 -4.25 -0.47
N GLY A 45 -7.87 -5.46 -0.34
CA GLY A 45 -6.79 -5.77 0.58
C GLY A 45 -5.44 -5.54 -0.07
N ILE A 46 -4.49 -5.03 0.70
CA ILE A 46 -3.13 -4.73 0.22
C ILE A 46 -2.13 -5.48 1.08
N VAL A 47 -1.14 -6.08 0.42
CA VAL A 47 0.06 -6.60 1.08
C VAL A 47 1.26 -6.00 0.36
N ASP A 48 2.07 -5.22 1.10
CA ASP A 48 3.29 -4.60 0.58
C ASP A 48 4.48 -5.00 1.41
N TYR A 49 5.65 -5.12 0.74
CA TYR A 49 6.93 -5.21 1.43
C TYR A 49 7.70 -3.93 1.17
N TRP A 50 8.21 -3.33 2.24
CA TRP A 50 9.00 -2.10 2.20
C TRP A 50 10.36 -2.32 2.86
N PRO A 51 11.41 -1.59 2.43
CA PRO A 51 12.74 -1.80 3.01
C PRO A 51 12.82 -1.42 4.49
N SER A 52 11.93 -0.54 4.97
CA SER A 52 11.88 -0.12 6.37
C SER A 52 10.52 0.46 6.68
N GLU A 53 10.20 0.54 7.96
CA GLU A 53 8.99 1.23 8.40
C GLU A 53 9.03 2.71 8.06
N GLU A 54 10.21 3.31 8.09
CA GLU A 54 10.37 4.72 7.75
C GLU A 54 10.01 4.99 6.28
N ALA A 55 10.44 4.11 5.37
CA ALA A 55 10.09 4.24 3.95
C ALA A 55 8.58 4.14 3.74
N TRP A 56 7.94 3.19 4.40
CA TRP A 56 6.48 3.06 4.37
C TRP A 56 5.80 4.32 4.90
N ASN A 57 6.23 4.81 6.06
CA ASN A 57 5.61 5.97 6.68
C ASN A 57 5.72 7.21 5.79
N ALA A 58 6.85 7.42 5.15
CA ALA A 58 7.05 8.54 4.24
C ALA A 58 6.10 8.46 3.04
N PHE A 59 5.95 7.27 2.46
CA PHE A 59 5.02 7.06 1.34
C PHE A 59 3.57 7.23 1.78
N ALA A 60 3.21 6.69 2.94
CA ALA A 60 1.84 6.73 3.45
C ALA A 60 1.39 8.16 3.75
N ARG A 61 2.27 8.98 4.32
CA ARG A 61 1.95 10.37 4.67
C ARG A 61 2.00 11.31 3.48
N GLY A 62 2.73 10.95 2.44
CA GLY A 62 2.89 11.77 1.25
C GLY A 62 2.03 11.29 0.08
N PRO A 63 2.64 10.55 -0.88
CA PRO A 63 1.93 10.19 -2.11
C PRO A 63 0.64 9.42 -1.89
N LEU A 64 0.62 8.46 -0.95
CA LEU A 64 -0.57 7.64 -0.72
C LEU A 64 -1.71 8.48 -0.15
N ALA A 65 -1.42 9.30 0.86
CA ALA A 65 -2.44 10.16 1.48
C ALA A 65 -3.02 11.13 0.46
N GLN A 66 -2.18 11.70 -0.39
CA GLN A 66 -2.63 12.63 -1.41
C GLN A 66 -3.49 11.93 -2.47
N GLY A 67 -3.07 10.75 -2.92
CA GLY A 67 -3.83 9.97 -3.89
C GLY A 67 -5.20 9.56 -3.36
N MET A 68 -5.26 9.12 -2.11
CA MET A 68 -6.53 8.75 -1.48
C MET A 68 -7.45 9.96 -1.34
N LYS A 69 -6.90 11.12 -0.97
CA LYS A 69 -7.68 12.34 -0.85
C LYS A 69 -8.30 12.75 -2.18
N LEU A 70 -7.51 12.69 -3.26
CA LEU A 70 -8.00 13.02 -4.59
C LEU A 70 -9.09 12.06 -5.07
N ALA A 71 -8.97 10.79 -4.71
CA ALA A 71 -9.95 9.76 -5.06
C ALA A 71 -11.11 9.69 -4.09
N LYS A 72 -11.12 10.51 -3.04
CA LYS A 72 -12.15 10.53 -2.00
C LYS A 72 -12.27 9.18 -1.28
N ILE A 73 -11.13 8.55 -1.03
CA ILE A 73 -11.05 7.30 -0.29
C ILE A 73 -10.65 7.65 1.16
N GLU A 74 -11.42 7.14 2.12
CA GLU A 74 -11.12 7.34 3.54
C GLU A 74 -9.81 6.64 3.91
N PRO A 75 -9.03 7.19 4.86
CA PRO A 75 -7.84 6.50 5.34
C PRO A 75 -8.18 5.13 5.93
N PRO A 76 -7.35 4.10 5.69
CA PRO A 76 -7.58 2.80 6.30
C PRO A 76 -7.37 2.89 7.82
N ASP A 77 -8.14 2.07 8.56
CA ASP A 77 -8.03 2.01 10.01
C ASP A 77 -7.42 0.69 10.50
N ASP A 78 -7.01 -0.18 9.58
CA ASP A 78 -6.46 -1.50 9.89
C ASP A 78 -5.01 -1.68 9.42
N VAL A 79 -4.26 -0.60 9.31
CA VAL A 79 -2.87 -0.67 8.86
C VAL A 79 -2.05 -1.43 9.90
N LYS A 80 -1.36 -2.47 9.43
CA LYS A 80 -0.48 -3.27 10.27
C LYS A 80 0.90 -3.33 9.63
N VAL A 81 1.93 -2.99 10.40
CA VAL A 81 3.32 -3.04 9.97
C VAL A 81 4.00 -4.14 10.77
N THR A 82 4.54 -5.14 10.08
CA THR A 82 5.15 -6.30 10.72
C THR A 82 6.58 -6.46 10.22
N PRO A 83 7.57 -6.55 11.14
CA PRO A 83 8.95 -6.80 10.72
C PRO A 83 9.07 -8.14 10.01
N LEU A 84 9.84 -8.16 8.92
CA LEU A 84 10.09 -9.39 8.17
C LEU A 84 11.39 -10.03 8.65
N ILE A 85 11.34 -11.33 8.92
CA ILE A 85 12.54 -12.11 9.21
C ILE A 85 13.24 -12.47 7.90
N TYR A 86 12.45 -12.77 6.86
CA TYR A 86 12.97 -13.15 5.56
C TYR A 86 11.96 -12.76 4.48
N ALA A 87 12.47 -12.30 3.35
CA ALA A 87 11.65 -12.01 2.17
C ALA A 87 12.45 -12.36 0.92
N ASP A 88 11.81 -13.07 -0.02
CA ASP A 88 12.37 -13.40 -1.32
C ASP A 88 11.34 -12.99 -2.37
N ALA A 89 11.68 -11.96 -3.15
CA ALA A 89 10.75 -11.35 -4.12
C ALA A 89 11.17 -11.64 -5.56
N ARG A 90 11.73 -12.79 -5.79
CA ARG A 90 12.11 -13.22 -7.16
C ARG A 90 10.92 -13.62 -7.99
#